data_229562095c7970ecf41c04b58125b8d5
#
_entry.id   229562095c7970ecf41c04b58125b8d5
#
_cell.length_a   1.000
_cell.length_b   1.000
_cell.length_c   1.000
_cell.angle_alpha   90.00
_cell.angle_beta   90.00
_cell.angle_gamma   90.00
#
_symmetry.space_group_name_H-M   'P 1'
#
loop_
_entity.id
_entity.type
_entity.pdbx_description
1 polymer ?
#
loop_
_entity_poly.entity_id
_entity_poly.type
_entity_poly.pdbx_seq_one_letter_code
_entity_poly.pdbx_strand_id
1 'polypeptide(L)'
;MIELAVYNKDGQEVDTLKVDEAVLGGSVRYSLLKQAIVMCHANKRLGTAATKSRSMVEGAGKKLFRQKGTGNARVGNIRTGKRVGGGVTFAKSLRDFRQRMPKKQRKLARDSAILAKLLSNNVVVVDGLSFEKPKTRDFVNILNNLKIERSCLVTISSEDVNIYKSAKNVPKVAVMPVDELNAAEICRYRKMLFTKEALLSVLVADQTSEN
;
A
#
# COMPACT_ATOMS: atom_id res chain seq x y z
N MET A 1 7.76 24.47 12.26
CA MET A 1 8.56 23.46 13.00
C MET A 1 7.64 22.68 13.89
N ILE A 2 7.74 21.35 13.86
CA ILE A 2 6.91 20.43 14.66
C ILE A 2 7.82 19.79 15.71
N GLU A 3 7.41 19.83 16.97
CA GLU A 3 8.11 19.17 18.07
C GLU A 3 7.53 17.77 18.29
N LEU A 4 8.41 16.77 18.36
CA LEU A 4 8.04 15.36 18.55
C LEU A 4 8.73 14.82 19.78
N ALA A 5 7.95 14.31 20.72
CA ALA A 5 8.48 13.60 21.89
C ALA A 5 9.06 12.24 21.46
N VAL A 6 10.23 11.92 21.97
CA VAL A 6 10.90 10.63 21.80
C VAL A 6 10.70 9.82 23.07
N TYR A 7 10.18 8.62 22.92
CA TYR A 7 9.86 7.71 24.02
C TYR A 7 10.87 6.57 24.12
N ASN A 8 11.05 6.04 25.31
CA ASN A 8 11.71 4.75 25.51
C ASN A 8 10.71 3.58 25.37
N LYS A 9 11.17 2.33 25.53
CA LYS A 9 10.32 1.12 25.47
C LYS A 9 9.23 1.10 26.57
N ASP A 10 9.40 1.85 27.64
CA ASP A 10 8.49 1.92 28.78
C ASP A 10 7.44 3.03 28.61
N GLY A 11 7.51 3.81 27.53
CA GLY A 11 6.59 4.90 27.24
C GLY A 11 6.88 6.21 27.97
N GLN A 12 8.11 6.35 28.51
CA GLN A 12 8.57 7.59 29.14
C GLN A 12 9.23 8.48 28.09
N GLU A 13 9.02 9.78 28.18
CA GLU A 13 9.66 10.77 27.32
C GLU A 13 11.13 10.94 27.73
N VAL A 14 12.03 10.79 26.76
CA VAL A 14 13.49 10.88 26.97
C VAL A 14 14.08 12.12 26.30
N ASP A 15 13.55 12.49 25.13
CA ASP A 15 14.10 13.55 24.30
C ASP A 15 13.00 14.22 23.46
N THR A 16 13.29 15.35 22.83
CA THR A 16 12.38 16.04 21.92
C THR A 16 13.10 16.35 20.60
N LEU A 17 12.56 15.85 19.49
CA LEU A 17 13.07 16.12 18.16
C LEU A 17 12.26 17.25 17.49
N LYS A 18 12.98 18.20 16.90
CA LYS A 18 12.39 19.27 16.09
C LYS A 18 12.49 18.92 14.60
N VAL A 19 11.36 18.86 13.95
CA VAL A 19 11.25 18.57 12.51
C VAL A 19 10.81 19.82 11.78
N ASP A 20 11.57 20.21 10.76
CA ASP A 20 11.19 21.31 9.87
C ASP A 20 10.26 20.78 8.77
N GLU A 21 9.11 21.43 8.63
CA GLU A 21 8.12 21.10 7.62
C GLU A 21 8.64 21.33 6.19
N ALA A 22 9.55 22.27 6.02
CA ALA A 22 10.17 22.58 4.72
C ALA A 22 10.89 21.38 4.12
N VAL A 23 11.59 20.58 4.95
CA VAL A 23 12.29 19.36 4.53
C VAL A 23 11.33 18.34 3.92
N LEU A 24 10.09 18.26 4.40
CA LEU A 24 9.04 17.37 3.89
C LEU A 24 8.17 18.02 2.81
N GLY A 25 8.66 19.12 2.20
CA GLY A 25 8.00 19.82 1.10
C GLY A 25 6.95 20.86 1.51
N GLY A 26 6.90 21.29 2.78
CA GLY A 26 6.18 22.43 3.33
C GLY A 26 4.65 22.37 3.29
N SER A 27 4.06 21.54 2.44
CA SER A 27 2.60 21.41 2.32
C SER A 27 2.14 20.02 1.91
N VAL A 28 0.97 19.62 2.39
CA VAL A 28 0.37 18.31 2.04
C VAL A 28 -0.29 18.38 0.66
N ARG A 29 0.21 17.60 -0.30
CA ARG A 29 -0.28 17.55 -1.68
C ARG A 29 -1.29 16.42 -1.89
N TYR A 30 -2.55 16.64 -1.55
CA TYR A 30 -3.61 15.62 -1.59
C TYR A 30 -3.83 15.00 -2.98
N SER A 31 -3.73 15.79 -4.06
CA SER A 31 -3.89 15.29 -5.42
C SER A 31 -2.78 14.29 -5.80
N LEU A 32 -1.54 14.58 -5.41
CA LEU A 32 -0.39 13.71 -5.62
C LEU A 32 -0.49 12.42 -4.76
N LEU A 33 -0.92 12.55 -3.51
CA LEU A 33 -1.18 11.40 -2.63
C LEU A 33 -2.24 10.47 -3.23
N LYS A 34 -3.35 11.02 -3.74
CA LYS A 34 -4.38 10.23 -4.43
C LYS A 34 -3.79 9.44 -5.60
N GLN A 35 -3.00 10.08 -6.47
CA GLN A 35 -2.38 9.42 -7.61
C GLN A 35 -1.42 8.30 -7.17
N ALA A 36 -0.59 8.55 -6.16
CA ALA A 36 0.34 7.55 -5.62
C ALA A 36 -0.39 6.33 -5.04
N ILE A 37 -1.48 6.55 -4.29
CA ILE A 37 -2.30 5.47 -3.72
C ILE A 37 -2.96 4.66 -4.84
N VAL A 38 -3.56 5.31 -5.84
CA VAL A 38 -4.19 4.63 -6.99
C VAL A 38 -3.16 3.80 -7.76
N MET A 39 -1.96 4.34 -8.02
CA MET A 39 -0.85 3.61 -8.64
C MET A 39 -0.48 2.36 -7.83
N CYS A 40 -0.30 2.48 -6.52
CA CYS A 40 0.06 1.33 -5.67
C CYS A 40 -1.04 0.25 -5.68
N HIS A 41 -2.32 0.64 -5.63
CA HIS A 41 -3.43 -0.30 -5.74
C HIS A 41 -3.51 -0.97 -7.11
N ALA A 42 -3.30 -0.22 -8.19
CA ALA A 42 -3.29 -0.76 -9.55
C ALA A 42 -2.14 -1.77 -9.74
N ASN A 43 -0.95 -1.47 -9.20
CA ASN A 43 0.24 -2.31 -9.31
C ASN A 43 0.14 -3.62 -8.48
N LYS A 44 -0.72 -3.67 -7.47
CA LYS A 44 -1.02 -4.90 -6.72
C LYS A 44 -1.98 -5.85 -7.46
N ARG A 45 -2.66 -5.40 -8.54
CA ARG A 45 -3.61 -6.22 -9.30
C ARG A 45 -2.88 -7.11 -10.28
N LEU A 46 -3.12 -8.41 -10.21
CA LEU A 46 -2.52 -9.40 -11.12
C LEU A 46 -3.12 -9.39 -12.53
N GLY A 47 -4.38 -9.00 -12.69
CA GLY A 47 -5.03 -8.89 -14.00
C GLY A 47 -5.29 -10.22 -14.73
N THR A 48 -5.37 -11.33 -14.01
CA THR A 48 -5.50 -12.69 -14.57
C THR A 48 -6.91 -13.08 -15.01
N ALA A 49 -7.89 -12.19 -14.85
CA ALA A 49 -9.27 -12.49 -15.24
C ALA A 49 -9.42 -12.56 -16.75
N ALA A 50 -9.83 -13.73 -17.24
CA ALA A 50 -10.10 -13.97 -18.66
C ALA A 50 -11.44 -14.69 -18.84
N THR A 51 -12.13 -14.40 -19.93
CA THR A 51 -13.36 -15.08 -20.34
C THR A 51 -13.27 -15.42 -21.82
N LYS A 52 -13.98 -16.47 -22.26
CA LYS A 52 -13.96 -16.88 -23.65
C LYS A 52 -14.95 -16.07 -24.47
N SER A 53 -14.49 -15.46 -25.57
CA SER A 53 -15.35 -14.88 -26.59
C SER A 53 -15.99 -15.97 -27.44
N ARG A 54 -16.98 -15.62 -28.24
CA ARG A 54 -17.65 -16.59 -29.12
C ARG A 54 -16.70 -17.32 -30.10
N SER A 55 -15.55 -16.76 -30.43
CA SER A 55 -14.53 -17.40 -31.27
C SER A 55 -13.72 -18.44 -30.51
N MET A 56 -13.53 -18.24 -29.19
CA MET A 56 -12.73 -19.12 -28.32
C MET A 56 -13.50 -20.29 -27.74
N VAL A 57 -14.84 -20.23 -27.79
CA VAL A 57 -15.70 -21.32 -27.31
C VAL A 57 -15.70 -22.43 -28.34
N GLU A 58 -15.58 -23.67 -27.88
CA GLU A 58 -15.68 -24.87 -28.70
C GLU A 58 -17.11 -25.05 -29.23
N GLY A 59 -17.27 -25.55 -30.44
CA GLY A 59 -18.56 -25.80 -31.08
C GLY A 59 -18.57 -25.41 -32.56
N ALA A 60 -19.63 -25.74 -33.28
CA ALA A 60 -19.78 -25.45 -34.69
C ALA A 60 -19.90 -23.95 -34.99
N GLY A 61 -19.12 -23.46 -35.94
CA GLY A 61 -19.22 -22.06 -36.44
C GLY A 61 -20.38 -21.86 -37.43
N LYS A 62 -20.98 -22.94 -37.93
CA LYS A 62 -22.07 -22.92 -38.93
C LYS A 62 -23.40 -22.46 -38.29
N LYS A 63 -24.27 -21.87 -39.13
CA LYS A 63 -25.67 -21.58 -38.77
C LYS A 63 -26.40 -22.88 -38.46
N LEU A 64 -27.17 -22.93 -37.39
CA LEU A 64 -27.82 -24.14 -36.91
C LEU A 64 -28.83 -24.71 -37.88
N PHE A 65 -29.64 -23.87 -38.53
CA PHE A 65 -30.60 -24.25 -39.53
C PHE A 65 -30.91 -23.08 -40.49
N ARG A 66 -31.58 -23.38 -41.57
CA ARG A 66 -31.99 -22.41 -42.60
C ARG A 66 -32.83 -21.27 -42.06
N GLN A 67 -32.82 -20.11 -42.73
CA GLN A 67 -33.41 -18.86 -42.24
C GLN A 67 -34.96 -18.92 -42.11
N LYS A 68 -35.60 -19.66 -43.00
CA LYS A 68 -37.08 -19.83 -43.07
C LYS A 68 -37.45 -21.28 -43.32
N GLY A 69 -38.73 -21.65 -43.07
CA GLY A 69 -39.28 -22.98 -43.36
C GLY A 69 -38.95 -24.08 -42.35
N THR A 70 -38.60 -23.71 -41.10
CA THR A 70 -38.35 -24.68 -40.00
C THR A 70 -39.41 -24.61 -38.90
N GLY A 71 -40.30 -23.63 -38.91
CA GLY A 71 -41.24 -23.39 -37.81
C GLY A 71 -40.64 -22.83 -36.52
N ASN A 72 -39.30 -22.81 -36.41
CA ASN A 72 -38.55 -22.35 -35.23
C ASN A 72 -38.15 -20.89 -35.36
N ALA A 73 -37.85 -20.24 -34.23
CA ALA A 73 -37.28 -18.91 -34.18
C ALA A 73 -35.92 -18.86 -34.93
N ARG A 74 -35.65 -17.74 -35.59
CA ARG A 74 -34.41 -17.55 -36.35
C ARG A 74 -33.18 -17.60 -35.42
N VAL A 75 -32.21 -18.43 -35.77
CA VAL A 75 -31.01 -18.62 -34.98
C VAL A 75 -29.76 -18.59 -35.90
N GLY A 76 -28.71 -17.98 -35.39
CA GLY A 76 -27.40 -18.01 -36.05
C GLY A 76 -26.55 -19.19 -35.54
N ASN A 77 -25.38 -18.88 -35.04
CA ASN A 77 -24.40 -19.85 -34.56
C ASN A 77 -24.71 -20.29 -33.12
N ILE A 78 -24.32 -21.52 -32.77
CA ILE A 78 -24.47 -22.08 -31.41
C ILE A 78 -23.62 -21.36 -30.36
N ARG A 79 -22.50 -20.78 -30.75
CA ARG A 79 -21.52 -20.08 -29.87
C ARG A 79 -21.94 -18.67 -29.47
N THR A 80 -23.11 -18.19 -29.90
CA THR A 80 -23.53 -16.81 -29.61
C THR A 80 -23.79 -16.60 -28.12
N GLY A 81 -23.48 -15.40 -27.60
CA GLY A 81 -23.65 -15.05 -26.19
C GLY A 81 -25.09 -15.10 -25.66
N LYS A 82 -26.09 -15.22 -26.56
CA LYS A 82 -27.51 -15.40 -26.21
C LYS A 82 -27.85 -16.85 -25.83
N ARG A 83 -26.94 -17.79 -26.03
CA ARG A 83 -27.17 -19.22 -25.77
C ARG A 83 -26.39 -19.69 -24.55
N VAL A 84 -26.97 -20.68 -23.87
CA VAL A 84 -26.27 -21.42 -22.80
C VAL A 84 -25.07 -22.13 -23.42
N GLY A 85 -23.90 -21.97 -22.81
CA GLY A 85 -22.64 -22.47 -23.35
C GLY A 85 -22.02 -21.60 -24.44
N GLY A 86 -22.63 -20.48 -24.83
CA GLY A 86 -22.05 -19.52 -25.76
C GLY A 86 -20.97 -18.62 -25.12
N GLY A 87 -20.21 -17.90 -25.99
CA GLY A 87 -19.16 -17.00 -25.54
C GLY A 87 -19.67 -15.65 -25.04
N VAL A 88 -18.87 -14.99 -24.24
CA VAL A 88 -19.17 -13.63 -23.73
C VAL A 88 -19.01 -12.62 -24.85
N THR A 89 -19.94 -11.67 -25.00
CA THR A 89 -19.93 -10.67 -26.07
C THR A 89 -18.67 -9.78 -26.01
N PHE A 90 -18.38 -9.22 -24.81
CA PHE A 90 -17.18 -8.48 -24.52
C PHE A 90 -16.32 -9.28 -23.54
N ALA A 91 -15.64 -10.27 -24.06
CA ALA A 91 -14.81 -11.16 -23.27
C ALA A 91 -13.63 -10.40 -22.65
N LYS A 92 -13.37 -10.66 -21.38
CA LYS A 92 -12.20 -10.13 -20.69
C LYS A 92 -10.96 -10.85 -21.19
N SER A 93 -9.90 -10.10 -21.50
CA SER A 93 -8.57 -10.61 -21.78
C SER A 93 -7.63 -10.34 -20.61
N LEU A 94 -6.58 -11.11 -20.50
CA LEU A 94 -5.48 -10.84 -19.58
C LEU A 94 -4.93 -9.45 -19.88
N ARG A 95 -4.80 -8.61 -18.87
CA ARG A 95 -4.21 -7.28 -19.04
C ARG A 95 -3.38 -6.88 -17.83
N ASP A 96 -2.35 -6.10 -18.08
CA ASP A 96 -1.56 -5.45 -17.06
C ASP A 96 -2.25 -4.15 -16.60
N PHE A 97 -2.36 -3.97 -15.28
CA PHE A 97 -2.89 -2.75 -14.66
C PHE A 97 -1.77 -1.82 -14.19
N ARG A 98 -0.52 -2.17 -14.43
CA ARG A 98 0.64 -1.46 -13.91
C ARG A 98 0.68 0.00 -14.37
N GLN A 99 0.83 0.89 -13.41
CA GLN A 99 1.00 2.33 -13.62
C GLN A 99 2.41 2.75 -13.20
N ARG A 100 2.97 3.73 -13.89
CA ARG A 100 4.28 4.30 -13.59
C ARG A 100 4.13 5.74 -13.09
N MET A 101 4.98 6.11 -12.13
CA MET A 101 5.10 7.46 -11.61
C MET A 101 6.58 7.82 -11.51
N PRO A 102 7.01 9.04 -11.88
CA PRO A 102 8.40 9.49 -11.76
C PRO A 102 8.93 9.36 -10.33
N LYS A 103 10.22 9.07 -10.17
CA LYS A 103 10.86 8.88 -8.85
C LYS A 103 10.68 10.10 -7.95
N LYS A 104 10.89 11.32 -8.48
CA LYS A 104 10.72 12.59 -7.75
C LYS A 104 9.28 12.76 -7.21
N GLN A 105 8.26 12.42 -8.00
CA GLN A 105 6.87 12.49 -7.55
C GLN A 105 6.56 11.44 -6.48
N ARG A 106 7.12 10.23 -6.56
CA ARG A 106 6.95 9.19 -5.52
C ARG A 106 7.56 9.61 -4.20
N LYS A 107 8.78 10.20 -4.24
CA LYS A 107 9.45 10.74 -3.06
C LYS A 107 8.58 11.83 -2.43
N LEU A 108 8.18 12.84 -3.20
CA LEU A 108 7.35 13.94 -2.74
C LEU A 108 5.97 13.48 -2.20
N ALA A 109 5.39 12.40 -2.76
CA ALA A 109 4.18 11.81 -2.21
C ALA A 109 4.42 11.14 -0.86
N ARG A 110 5.55 10.43 -0.69
CA ARG A 110 5.96 9.85 0.59
C ARG A 110 6.11 10.93 1.66
N ASP A 111 6.83 11.98 1.35
CA ASP A 111 7.13 13.09 2.27
C ASP A 111 5.86 13.85 2.64
N SER A 112 4.97 14.11 1.67
CA SER A 112 3.64 14.68 1.94
C SER A 112 2.77 13.78 2.83
N ALA A 113 2.89 12.45 2.72
CA ALA A 113 2.16 11.52 3.59
C ALA A 113 2.69 11.55 5.03
N ILE A 114 4.03 11.60 5.20
CA ILE A 114 4.66 11.74 6.51
C ILE A 114 4.27 13.07 7.15
N LEU A 115 4.35 14.17 6.40
CA LEU A 115 3.95 15.50 6.89
C LEU A 115 2.48 15.51 7.36
N ALA A 116 1.57 14.89 6.60
CA ALA A 116 0.16 14.77 6.99
C ALA A 116 -0.02 14.00 8.31
N LYS A 117 0.81 12.99 8.57
CA LYS A 117 0.81 12.23 9.84
C LYS A 117 1.36 13.05 11.00
N LEU A 118 2.40 13.84 10.75
CA LEU A 118 2.98 14.74 11.74
C LEU A 118 1.97 15.82 12.17
N LEU A 119 1.37 16.52 11.21
CA LEU A 119 0.35 17.55 11.46
C LEU A 119 -0.88 17.00 12.20
N SER A 120 -1.19 15.72 12.03
CA SER A 120 -2.30 15.05 12.70
C SER A 120 -1.94 14.44 14.05
N ASN A 121 -0.72 14.66 14.56
CA ASN A 121 -0.21 14.05 15.80
C ASN A 121 -0.34 12.50 15.84
N ASN A 122 -0.16 11.87 14.68
CA ASN A 122 -0.26 10.41 14.54
C ASN A 122 1.12 9.74 14.38
N VAL A 123 2.19 10.42 14.71
CA VAL A 123 3.56 9.90 14.70
C VAL A 123 4.06 9.77 16.15
N VAL A 124 4.67 8.63 16.44
CA VAL A 124 5.33 8.33 17.71
C VAL A 124 6.78 7.96 17.38
N VAL A 125 7.73 8.45 18.13
CA VAL A 125 9.15 8.14 17.95
C VAL A 125 9.66 7.37 19.16
N VAL A 126 10.38 6.26 18.91
CA VAL A 126 10.94 5.41 19.96
C VAL A 126 12.46 5.31 19.80
N ASP A 127 13.16 5.44 20.89
CA ASP A 127 14.59 5.22 20.95
C ASP A 127 14.89 3.78 21.39
N GLY A 128 15.93 3.18 20.79
CA GLY A 128 16.48 1.89 21.20
C GLY A 128 15.57 0.68 20.99
N LEU A 129 14.70 0.67 19.95
CA LEU A 129 13.88 -0.49 19.63
C LEU A 129 14.75 -1.63 19.09
N SER A 130 15.11 -2.58 19.94
CA SER A 130 15.90 -3.78 19.58
C SER A 130 15.45 -4.98 20.40
N PHE A 131 15.52 -6.17 19.79
CA PHE A 131 15.19 -7.45 20.42
C PHE A 131 16.33 -8.44 20.21
N GLU A 132 16.86 -9.03 21.27
CA GLU A 132 17.84 -10.12 21.19
C GLU A 132 17.21 -11.37 20.57
N LYS A 133 15.98 -11.69 20.96
CA LYS A 133 15.19 -12.81 20.44
C LYS A 133 13.81 -12.35 20.05
N PRO A 134 13.22 -12.87 18.96
CA PRO A 134 11.88 -12.48 18.54
C PRO A 134 10.83 -12.92 19.55
N LYS A 135 10.11 -11.96 20.14
CA LYS A 135 9.02 -12.18 21.09
C LYS A 135 7.87 -11.23 20.82
N THR A 136 6.68 -11.77 20.47
CA THR A 136 5.48 -10.98 20.22
C THR A 136 4.93 -10.31 21.47
N ARG A 137 5.05 -10.97 22.64
CA ARG A 137 4.57 -10.44 23.91
C ARG A 137 5.26 -9.13 24.29
N ASP A 138 6.59 -9.09 24.18
CA ASP A 138 7.38 -7.91 24.50
C ASP A 138 7.05 -6.75 23.55
N PHE A 139 6.85 -7.06 22.27
CA PHE A 139 6.43 -6.07 21.28
C PHE A 139 5.04 -5.50 21.58
N VAL A 140 4.07 -6.32 21.96
CA VAL A 140 2.72 -5.88 22.35
C VAL A 140 2.76 -5.01 23.59
N ASN A 141 3.60 -5.36 24.59
CA ASN A 141 3.77 -4.55 25.79
C ASN A 141 4.28 -3.14 25.44
N ILE A 142 5.26 -3.03 24.52
CA ILE A 142 5.75 -1.72 24.05
C ILE A 142 4.62 -0.91 23.41
N LEU A 143 3.80 -1.52 22.51
CA LEU A 143 2.67 -0.82 21.89
C LEU A 143 1.65 -0.34 22.94
N ASN A 144 1.38 -1.12 23.97
CA ASN A 144 0.48 -0.75 25.06
C ASN A 144 1.05 0.41 25.89
N ASN A 145 2.35 0.37 26.23
CA ASN A 145 3.03 1.44 26.95
C ASN A 145 2.97 2.78 26.18
N LEU A 146 3.09 2.70 24.83
CA LEU A 146 2.97 3.86 23.95
C LEU A 146 1.51 4.26 23.62
N LYS A 147 0.52 3.59 24.25
CA LYS A 147 -0.91 3.85 24.03
C LYS A 147 -1.34 3.78 22.55
N ILE A 148 -0.78 2.81 21.82
CA ILE A 148 -1.10 2.57 20.41
C ILE A 148 -2.19 1.49 20.30
N GLU A 149 -3.45 1.90 20.31
CA GLU A 149 -4.62 1.00 20.26
C GLU A 149 -5.11 0.66 18.84
N ARG A 150 -4.65 1.41 17.83
CA ARG A 150 -5.14 1.32 16.44
C ARG A 150 -4.07 0.75 15.51
N SER A 151 -4.40 0.71 14.22
CA SER A 151 -3.45 0.26 13.20
C SER A 151 -2.18 1.11 13.22
N CYS A 152 -1.02 0.43 13.21
CA CYS A 152 0.29 1.05 13.32
C CYS A 152 1.24 0.55 12.23
N LEU A 153 1.97 1.49 11.62
CA LEU A 153 3.10 1.22 10.75
C LEU A 153 4.38 1.50 11.52
N VAL A 154 5.17 0.47 11.74
CA VAL A 154 6.49 0.58 12.39
C VAL A 154 7.54 0.74 11.31
N THR A 155 8.30 1.83 11.39
CA THR A 155 9.35 2.14 10.43
C THR A 155 10.70 2.07 11.12
N ILE A 156 11.59 1.23 10.58
CA ILE A 156 12.93 0.96 11.10
C ILE A 156 13.98 1.43 10.08
N SER A 157 15.18 1.77 10.53
CA SER A 157 16.28 2.28 9.68
C SER A 157 16.79 1.21 8.72
N SER A 158 16.94 -0.02 9.19
CA SER A 158 17.42 -1.18 8.45
C SER A 158 16.51 -2.38 8.67
N GLU A 159 16.67 -3.44 7.87
CA GLU A 159 15.96 -4.69 8.06
C GLU A 159 16.42 -5.37 9.37
N ASP A 160 15.57 -5.38 10.39
CA ASP A 160 15.75 -6.16 11.60
C ASP A 160 14.74 -7.32 11.64
N VAL A 161 15.28 -8.51 11.44
CA VAL A 161 14.52 -9.76 11.38
C VAL A 161 13.81 -10.03 12.72
N ASN A 162 14.42 -9.65 13.86
CA ASN A 162 13.83 -9.89 15.17
C ASN A 162 12.64 -8.98 15.42
N ILE A 163 12.72 -7.70 15.05
CA ILE A 163 11.59 -6.76 15.11
C ILE A 163 10.47 -7.26 14.20
N TYR A 164 10.79 -7.59 12.94
CA TYR A 164 9.80 -8.09 11.98
C TYR A 164 9.07 -9.34 12.47
N LYS A 165 9.80 -10.36 12.94
CA LYS A 165 9.20 -11.60 13.48
C LYS A 165 8.36 -11.34 14.74
N SER A 166 8.76 -10.41 15.61
CA SER A 166 8.03 -10.03 16.80
C SER A 166 6.70 -9.34 16.49
N ALA A 167 6.67 -8.51 15.46
CA ALA A 167 5.49 -7.72 15.08
C ALA A 167 4.54 -8.44 14.12
N LYS A 168 5.03 -9.34 13.26
CA LYS A 168 4.27 -9.96 12.15
C LYS A 168 2.94 -10.59 12.59
N ASN A 169 2.89 -11.18 13.78
CA ASN A 169 1.67 -11.85 14.29
C ASN A 169 0.67 -10.88 14.96
N VAL A 170 1.05 -9.62 15.15
CA VAL A 170 0.15 -8.64 15.80
C VAL A 170 -0.82 -8.09 14.74
N PRO A 171 -2.15 -8.19 14.98
CA PRO A 171 -3.14 -7.71 14.02
C PRO A 171 -3.03 -6.20 13.82
N LYS A 172 -3.24 -5.74 12.57
CA LYS A 172 -3.23 -4.32 12.19
C LYS A 172 -1.89 -3.60 12.40
N VAL A 173 -0.80 -4.34 12.56
CA VAL A 173 0.56 -3.80 12.63
C VAL A 173 1.34 -4.28 11.41
N ALA A 174 2.16 -3.41 10.84
CA ALA A 174 3.15 -3.76 9.83
C ALA A 174 4.49 -3.12 10.17
N VAL A 175 5.57 -3.77 9.78
CA VAL A 175 6.94 -3.26 9.91
C VAL A 175 7.50 -3.09 8.51
N MET A 176 8.11 -1.93 8.26
CA MET A 176 8.76 -1.62 6.98
C MET A 176 10.07 -0.87 7.22
N PRO A 177 11.14 -1.18 6.49
CA PRO A 177 12.34 -0.35 6.47
C PRO A 177 12.04 0.98 5.76
N VAL A 178 12.84 1.99 6.06
CA VAL A 178 12.69 3.34 5.46
C VAL A 178 12.73 3.29 3.93
N ASP A 179 13.59 2.45 3.35
CA ASP A 179 13.78 2.35 1.90
C ASP A 179 12.54 1.84 1.14
N GLU A 180 11.74 1.00 1.78
CA GLU A 180 10.50 0.48 1.20
C GLU A 180 9.28 1.35 1.47
N LEU A 181 9.45 2.40 2.28
CA LEU A 181 8.34 3.25 2.71
C LEU A 181 7.68 3.98 1.53
N ASN A 182 6.39 3.81 1.39
CA ASN A 182 5.61 4.43 0.33
C ASN A 182 4.34 5.12 0.86
N ALA A 183 3.86 6.11 0.12
CA ALA A 183 2.69 6.91 0.51
C ALA A 183 1.42 6.08 0.78
N ALA A 184 1.21 4.99 0.05
CA ALA A 184 0.01 4.17 0.19
C ALA A 184 -0.01 3.41 1.53
N GLU A 185 1.12 2.85 1.96
CA GLU A 185 1.21 2.17 3.24
C GLU A 185 1.15 3.18 4.40
N ILE A 186 1.81 4.35 4.28
CA ILE A 186 1.69 5.42 5.29
C ILE A 186 0.23 5.83 5.51
N CYS A 187 -0.52 6.02 4.42
CA CYS A 187 -1.94 6.41 4.51
C CYS A 187 -2.84 5.30 5.03
N ARG A 188 -2.47 4.03 4.83
CA ARG A 188 -3.24 2.85 5.22
C ARG A 188 -3.37 2.71 6.73
N TYR A 189 -2.27 2.94 7.46
CA TYR A 189 -2.23 2.82 8.92
C TYR A 189 -2.54 4.16 9.58
N ARG A 190 -3.21 4.13 10.73
CA ARG A 190 -3.57 5.35 11.42
C ARG A 190 -2.38 6.00 12.11
N LYS A 191 -1.64 5.24 12.93
CA LYS A 191 -0.42 5.72 13.61
C LYS A 191 0.83 5.24 12.91
N MET A 192 1.89 6.00 13.02
CA MET A 192 3.25 5.61 12.63
C MET A 192 4.14 5.59 13.86
N LEU A 193 4.93 4.54 13.98
CA LEU A 193 5.97 4.38 14.99
C LEU A 193 7.31 4.40 14.27
N PHE A 194 8.10 5.42 14.50
CA PHE A 194 9.46 5.52 13.97
C PHE A 194 10.48 5.14 15.05
N THR A 195 11.52 4.44 14.65
CA THR A 195 12.77 4.48 15.44
C THR A 195 13.44 5.83 15.22
N LYS A 196 14.13 6.36 16.26
CA LYS A 196 14.84 7.65 16.18
C LYS A 196 15.76 7.71 14.95
N GLU A 197 16.52 6.65 14.70
CA GLU A 197 17.40 6.51 13.54
C GLU A 197 16.65 6.55 12.20
N ALA A 198 15.50 5.86 12.11
CA ALA A 198 14.69 5.82 10.90
C ALA A 198 14.13 7.21 10.55
N LEU A 199 13.67 7.96 11.54
CA LEU A 199 13.20 9.32 11.31
C LEU A 199 14.32 10.24 10.84
N LEU A 200 15.49 10.18 11.50
CA LEU A 200 16.66 10.97 11.10
C LEU A 200 17.12 10.61 9.69
N SER A 201 17.13 9.34 9.30
CA SER A 201 17.51 8.94 7.93
C SER A 201 16.57 9.50 6.87
N VAL A 202 15.27 9.57 7.14
CA VAL A 202 14.30 10.22 6.23
C VAL A 202 14.62 11.70 6.08
N LEU A 203 14.87 12.42 7.18
CA LEU A 203 15.11 13.87 7.15
C LEU A 203 16.46 14.22 6.47
N VAL A 204 17.51 13.43 6.69
CA VAL A 204 18.84 13.64 6.06
C VAL A 204 18.81 13.31 4.57
N ALA A 205 18.16 12.22 4.16
CA ALA A 205 18.04 11.83 2.74
C ALA A 205 17.33 12.89 1.90
N ASP A 206 16.52 13.74 2.51
CA ASP A 206 15.79 14.80 1.83
C ASP A 206 16.64 16.07 1.66
N GLN A 207 17.58 16.37 2.57
CA GLN A 207 18.52 17.48 2.44
C GLN A 207 19.57 17.26 1.34
N THR A 208 20.03 16.01 1.13
CA THR A 208 21.03 15.66 0.10
C THR A 208 20.50 15.66 -1.33
N SER A 209 19.19 15.74 -1.54
CA SER A 209 18.57 15.70 -2.89
C SER A 209 18.23 17.09 -3.46
N GLU A 210 18.52 18.17 -2.76
CA GLU A 210 18.33 19.57 -3.22
C GLU A 210 19.62 20.21 -3.78
N ASN A 211 20.76 19.50 -3.77
CA ASN A 211 22.02 19.94 -4.36
C ASN A 211 22.27 19.34 -5.75
#